data_cad24a33afbc391574a6f41df335e692
#
_entry.id   cad24a33afbc391574a6f41df335e692
#
_cell.length_a   1.000
_cell.length_b   1.000
_cell.length_c   1.000
_cell.angle_alpha   90.00
_cell.angle_beta   90.00
_cell.angle_gamma   90.00
#
_symmetry.space_group_name_H-M   'P 1'
#
loop_
_entity.id
_entity.type
_entity.pdbx_description
1 polymer ?
#
loop_
_entity_poly.entity_id
_entity_poly.type
_entity_poly.pdbx_seq_one_letter_code
_entity_poly.pdbx_strand_id
1 'polypeptide(L)'
;MTNHKSTKQHFSQQREAHWQNYRRLPAYVVPARWRHWLLDRGSLTQRLIAASDGQFRVRILSQGIAKPRRSEAQILGIANHHLAVVREVILYGKDQPWVYARSVLPLSSLTGRLTRLRKLDERPLGALLFADPSMRRGKLELASVQPSKVALPQELGIFDTPLWGRRSVFYIADKPLLVSEIFLPTFSPVNAAPNDLSGHH
;
A
#
# COMPACT_ATOMS: atom_id res chain seq x y z
N MET A 1 -0.78 -41.62 32.50
CA MET A 1 -0.89 -41.67 31.02
C MET A 1 -1.67 -40.43 30.58
N THR A 2 -0.99 -39.33 30.34
CA THR A 2 -1.56 -38.05 29.97
C THR A 2 -1.33 -37.82 28.49
N ASN A 3 -2.42 -37.82 27.75
CA ASN A 3 -2.44 -37.71 26.29
C ASN A 3 -2.29 -36.24 25.90
N HIS A 4 -1.10 -35.86 25.46
CA HIS A 4 -0.83 -34.54 24.86
C HIS A 4 -1.35 -34.55 23.42
N LYS A 5 -2.57 -34.02 23.21
CA LYS A 5 -3.08 -33.73 21.88
C LYS A 5 -2.34 -32.48 21.35
N SER A 6 -1.37 -32.72 20.49
CA SER A 6 -0.70 -31.70 19.70
C SER A 6 -1.72 -31.01 18.78
N THR A 7 -2.08 -29.78 19.10
CA THR A 7 -2.92 -28.93 18.25
C THR A 7 -2.09 -28.52 17.06
N LYS A 8 -2.19 -29.23 15.95
CA LYS A 8 -1.67 -28.80 14.66
C LYS A 8 -2.45 -27.53 14.27
N GLN A 9 -1.86 -26.37 14.51
CA GLN A 9 -2.33 -25.12 13.90
C GLN A 9 -2.28 -25.31 12.40
N HIS A 10 -3.44 -25.39 11.77
CA HIS A 10 -3.58 -25.25 10.33
C HIS A 10 -3.16 -23.81 9.98
N PHE A 11 -1.93 -23.62 9.54
CA PHE A 11 -1.54 -22.46 8.78
C PHE A 11 -2.33 -22.51 7.47
N SER A 12 -3.53 -21.95 7.48
CA SER A 12 -4.25 -21.59 6.28
C SER A 12 -3.29 -20.73 5.45
N GLN A 13 -2.94 -21.20 4.25
CA GLN A 13 -2.15 -20.42 3.31
C GLN A 13 -2.95 -19.15 3.01
N GLN A 14 -2.61 -18.08 3.72
CA GLN A 14 -3.23 -16.77 3.52
C GLN A 14 -2.95 -16.35 2.09
N ARG A 15 -4.01 -16.20 1.32
CA ARG A 15 -3.92 -15.83 -0.09
C ARG A 15 -3.49 -14.38 -0.22
N GLU A 16 -2.73 -14.10 -1.26
CA GLU A 16 -2.42 -12.73 -1.64
C GLU A 16 -3.60 -12.11 -2.41
N ALA A 17 -3.72 -10.79 -2.37
CA ALA A 17 -4.69 -10.06 -3.18
C ALA A 17 -4.41 -10.30 -4.68
N HIS A 18 -5.46 -10.44 -5.46
CA HIS A 18 -5.34 -10.58 -6.91
C HIS A 18 -5.20 -9.19 -7.56
N TRP A 19 -3.96 -8.85 -7.90
CA TRP A 19 -3.61 -7.59 -8.52
C TRP A 19 -3.72 -7.67 -10.04
N GLN A 20 -4.36 -6.68 -10.66
CA GLN A 20 -4.55 -6.59 -12.10
C GLN A 20 -4.14 -5.23 -12.63
N ASN A 21 -3.48 -5.20 -13.79
CA ASN A 21 -3.19 -3.94 -14.47
C ASN A 21 -4.51 -3.21 -14.78
N TYR A 22 -4.66 -1.98 -14.29
CA TYR A 22 -5.89 -1.21 -14.44
C TYR A 22 -6.32 -1.00 -15.91
N ARG A 23 -5.37 -0.95 -16.84
CA ARG A 23 -5.64 -0.80 -18.29
C ARG A 23 -6.32 -2.03 -18.90
N ARG A 24 -6.29 -3.17 -18.21
CA ARG A 24 -6.95 -4.42 -18.63
C ARG A 24 -8.30 -4.61 -17.93
N LEU A 25 -8.65 -3.75 -16.99
CA LEU A 25 -9.92 -3.80 -16.30
C LEU A 25 -10.96 -3.05 -17.11
N PRO A 26 -12.16 -3.62 -17.33
CA PRO A 26 -13.28 -2.89 -17.90
C PRO A 26 -13.59 -1.64 -17.04
N ALA A 27 -13.96 -0.55 -17.68
CA ALA A 27 -14.18 0.73 -17.00
C ALA A 27 -15.26 0.66 -15.89
N TYR A 28 -16.24 -0.23 -16.03
CA TYR A 28 -17.33 -0.39 -15.07
C TYR A 28 -16.92 -1.13 -13.79
N VAL A 29 -15.78 -1.85 -13.78
CA VAL A 29 -15.31 -2.61 -12.60
C VAL A 29 -14.95 -1.69 -11.44
N VAL A 30 -14.35 -0.52 -11.75
CA VAL A 30 -13.98 0.46 -10.73
C VAL A 30 -15.13 1.46 -10.56
N PRO A 31 -15.81 1.49 -9.39
CA PRO A 31 -16.89 2.43 -9.15
C PRO A 31 -16.44 3.87 -9.35
N ALA A 32 -17.28 4.72 -9.95
CA ALA A 32 -16.94 6.10 -10.32
C ALA A 32 -16.31 6.91 -9.17
N ARG A 33 -16.89 6.79 -7.96
CA ARG A 33 -16.41 7.46 -6.74
C ARG A 33 -14.97 7.11 -6.35
N TRP A 34 -14.48 5.92 -6.73
CA TRP A 34 -13.14 5.44 -6.41
C TRP A 34 -12.10 5.81 -7.48
N ARG A 35 -12.51 6.08 -8.72
CA ARG A 35 -11.58 6.30 -9.85
C ARG A 35 -10.58 7.38 -9.57
N HIS A 36 -11.04 8.51 -9.02
CA HIS A 36 -10.19 9.65 -8.69
C HIS A 36 -9.06 9.28 -7.69
N TRP A 37 -9.30 8.35 -6.75
CA TRP A 37 -8.31 7.90 -5.76
C TRP A 37 -7.44 6.75 -6.27
N LEU A 38 -8.04 5.79 -6.93
CA LEU A 38 -7.34 4.60 -7.39
C LEU A 38 -6.48 4.84 -8.62
N LEU A 39 -6.93 5.69 -9.54
CA LEU A 39 -6.24 5.93 -10.81
C LEU A 39 -5.29 7.13 -10.79
N ASP A 40 -5.30 7.91 -9.72
CA ASP A 40 -4.39 9.04 -9.55
C ASP A 40 -2.93 8.57 -9.56
N ARG A 41 -2.10 9.28 -10.32
CA ARG A 41 -0.67 8.96 -10.46
C ARG A 41 0.22 9.83 -9.56
N GLY A 42 -0.36 10.79 -8.87
CA GLY A 42 0.34 11.67 -7.94
C GLY A 42 0.62 11.02 -6.58
N SER A 43 1.05 11.84 -5.64
CA SER A 43 1.34 11.43 -4.27
C SER A 43 0.06 11.22 -3.47
N LEU A 44 -0.24 9.97 -3.09
CA LEU A 44 -1.37 9.71 -2.18
C LEU A 44 -1.20 10.45 -0.85
N THR A 45 0.01 10.51 -0.32
CA THR A 45 0.30 11.21 0.93
C THR A 45 -0.15 12.68 0.86
N GLN A 46 0.22 13.41 -0.20
CA GLN A 46 -0.17 14.82 -0.36
C GLN A 46 -1.70 14.96 -0.45
N ARG A 47 -2.35 14.05 -1.16
CA ARG A 47 -3.80 14.06 -1.29
C ARG A 47 -4.50 13.76 0.04
N LEU A 48 -3.98 12.82 0.84
CA LEU A 48 -4.54 12.52 2.16
C LEU A 48 -4.32 13.69 3.13
N ILE A 49 -3.17 14.37 3.06
CA ILE A 49 -2.92 15.60 3.84
C ILE A 49 -3.96 16.66 3.49
N ALA A 50 -4.19 16.92 2.21
CA ALA A 50 -5.20 17.88 1.76
C ALA A 50 -6.62 17.46 2.19
N ALA A 51 -6.99 16.19 2.00
CA ALA A 51 -8.31 15.68 2.36
C ALA A 51 -8.57 15.64 3.87
N SER A 52 -7.52 15.62 4.68
CA SER A 52 -7.60 15.64 6.15
C SER A 52 -7.51 17.05 6.75
N ASP A 53 -7.48 18.09 5.92
CA ASP A 53 -7.26 19.48 6.38
C ASP A 53 -5.97 19.60 7.22
N GLY A 54 -4.93 18.87 6.83
CA GLY A 54 -3.63 18.82 7.52
C GLY A 54 -3.58 17.86 8.73
N GLN A 55 -4.69 17.26 9.15
CA GLN A 55 -4.76 16.29 10.25
C GLN A 55 -4.34 14.88 9.77
N PHE A 56 -3.11 14.78 9.28
CA PHE A 56 -2.54 13.56 8.73
C PHE A 56 -1.44 13.03 9.65
N ARG A 57 -1.41 11.72 9.88
CA ARG A 57 -0.30 11.06 10.59
C ARG A 57 -0.06 9.64 10.05
N VAL A 58 1.15 9.16 10.26
CA VAL A 58 1.56 7.79 9.93
C VAL A 58 1.77 7.02 11.23
N ARG A 59 1.21 5.82 11.30
CA ARG A 59 1.48 4.86 12.37
C ARG A 59 2.16 3.63 11.79
N ILE A 60 3.34 3.29 12.28
CA ILE A 60 4.04 2.08 11.88
C ILE A 60 3.40 0.90 12.60
N LEU A 61 3.01 -0.13 11.85
CA LEU A 61 2.60 -1.44 12.37
C LEU A 61 3.81 -2.36 12.49
N SER A 62 4.59 -2.44 11.41
CA SER A 62 5.81 -3.24 11.38
C SER A 62 6.82 -2.66 10.40
N GLN A 63 8.10 -2.85 10.70
CA GLN A 63 9.20 -2.57 9.77
C GLN A 63 10.37 -3.49 10.09
N GLY A 64 10.85 -4.22 9.08
CA GLY A 64 11.96 -5.15 9.27
C GLY A 64 12.42 -5.78 7.97
N ILE A 65 13.51 -6.56 8.07
CA ILE A 65 14.01 -7.35 6.95
C ILE A 65 13.22 -8.65 6.88
N ALA A 66 12.60 -8.91 5.73
CA ALA A 66 11.79 -10.10 5.50
C ALA A 66 11.84 -10.51 4.02
N LYS A 67 11.33 -11.71 3.72
CA LYS A 67 11.08 -12.13 2.34
C LYS A 67 9.81 -11.45 1.84
N PRO A 68 9.84 -10.86 0.62
CA PRO A 68 8.64 -10.41 -0.04
C PRO A 68 7.63 -11.55 -0.26
N ARG A 69 6.36 -11.21 -0.38
CA ARG A 69 5.36 -12.15 -0.89
C ARG A 69 5.68 -12.51 -2.34
N ARG A 70 5.19 -13.66 -2.80
CA ARG A 70 5.51 -14.13 -4.16
C ARG A 70 5.14 -13.12 -5.24
N SER A 71 3.92 -12.54 -5.18
CA SER A 71 3.49 -11.53 -6.16
C SER A 71 4.29 -10.24 -6.09
N GLU A 72 4.83 -9.90 -4.90
CA GLU A 72 5.68 -8.72 -4.69
C GLU A 72 7.07 -8.94 -5.31
N ALA A 73 7.68 -10.10 -5.08
CA ALA A 73 8.95 -10.46 -5.70
C ALA A 73 8.84 -10.49 -7.24
N GLN A 74 7.74 -11.07 -7.75
CA GLN A 74 7.49 -11.16 -9.19
C GLN A 74 7.38 -9.78 -9.85
N ILE A 75 6.60 -8.85 -9.30
CA ILE A 75 6.44 -7.51 -9.88
C ILE A 75 7.70 -6.66 -9.76
N LEU A 76 8.51 -6.89 -8.70
CA LEU A 76 9.80 -6.25 -8.49
C LEU A 76 10.91 -6.81 -9.39
N GLY A 77 10.67 -7.96 -10.05
CA GLY A 77 11.68 -8.65 -10.88
C GLY A 77 12.83 -9.23 -10.06
N ILE A 78 12.58 -9.64 -8.80
CA ILE A 78 13.59 -10.23 -7.92
C ILE A 78 13.26 -11.70 -7.61
N ALA A 79 14.27 -12.48 -7.28
CA ALA A 79 14.04 -13.88 -6.89
C ALA A 79 13.33 -13.98 -5.52
N ASN A 80 12.50 -15.02 -5.34
CA ASN A 80 11.68 -15.22 -4.13
C ASN A 80 12.48 -15.35 -2.83
N HIS A 81 13.78 -15.67 -2.91
CA HIS A 81 14.66 -15.77 -1.76
C HIS A 81 15.35 -14.46 -1.37
N HIS A 82 15.26 -13.42 -2.23
CA HIS A 82 15.84 -12.12 -1.93
C HIS A 82 15.13 -11.46 -0.75
N LEU A 83 15.91 -10.78 0.08
CA LEU A 83 15.40 -10.06 1.24
C LEU A 83 15.10 -8.60 0.87
N ALA A 84 14.13 -8.06 1.56
CA ALA A 84 13.72 -6.67 1.45
C ALA A 84 13.46 -6.07 2.84
N VAL A 85 13.55 -4.77 2.96
CA VAL A 85 12.88 -4.06 4.06
C VAL A 85 11.39 -4.05 3.71
N VAL A 86 10.60 -4.70 4.54
CA VAL A 86 9.13 -4.69 4.47
C VAL A 86 8.63 -3.74 5.54
N ARG A 87 7.81 -2.79 5.15
CA ARG A 87 7.25 -1.78 6.04
C ARG A 87 5.75 -1.72 5.87
N GLU A 88 5.03 -1.83 6.98
CA GLU A 88 3.57 -1.77 7.05
C GLU A 88 3.15 -0.60 7.93
N VAL A 89 2.27 0.24 7.42
CA VAL A 89 1.81 1.43 8.12
C VAL A 89 0.31 1.64 7.94
N ILE A 90 -0.29 2.37 8.86
CA ILE A 90 -1.61 2.97 8.68
C ILE A 90 -1.42 4.47 8.47
N LEU A 91 -2.04 4.99 7.43
CA LEU A 91 -2.15 6.41 7.15
C LEU A 91 -3.49 6.89 7.72
N TYR A 92 -3.42 7.80 8.67
CA TYR A 92 -4.58 8.39 9.33
C TYR A 92 -4.89 9.75 8.72
N GLY A 93 -6.17 10.06 8.64
CA GLY A 93 -6.68 11.40 8.42
C GLY A 93 -7.85 11.67 9.34
N LYS A 94 -7.88 12.85 9.97
CA LYS A 94 -8.93 13.22 10.96
C LYS A 94 -9.10 12.14 12.04
N ASP A 95 -7.98 11.64 12.56
CA ASP A 95 -7.87 10.57 13.57
C ASP A 95 -8.50 9.23 13.18
N GLN A 96 -8.93 9.05 11.92
CA GLN A 96 -9.45 7.80 11.40
C GLN A 96 -8.41 7.06 10.55
N PRO A 97 -8.33 5.71 10.61
CA PRO A 97 -7.44 4.92 9.78
C PRO A 97 -7.98 4.86 8.34
N TRP A 98 -7.37 5.61 7.43
CA TRP A 98 -7.84 5.74 6.06
C TRP A 98 -7.23 4.75 5.07
N VAL A 99 -5.92 4.48 5.24
CA VAL A 99 -5.21 3.61 4.29
C VAL A 99 -4.23 2.72 5.03
N TYR A 100 -4.27 1.43 4.76
CA TYR A 100 -3.17 0.52 5.06
C TYR A 100 -2.20 0.50 3.89
N ALA A 101 -0.93 0.77 4.16
CA ALA A 101 0.11 0.73 3.15
C ALA A 101 1.20 -0.28 3.51
N ARG A 102 1.59 -1.09 2.52
CA ARG A 102 2.69 -2.03 2.60
C ARG A 102 3.72 -1.70 1.53
N SER A 103 4.94 -1.43 1.97
CA SER A 103 6.08 -1.13 1.11
C SER A 103 7.09 -2.26 1.17
N VAL A 104 7.65 -2.61 0.00
CA VAL A 104 8.70 -3.61 -0.13
C VAL A 104 9.89 -2.97 -0.84
N LEU A 105 10.99 -2.86 -0.13
CA LEU A 105 12.22 -2.22 -0.58
C LEU A 105 13.33 -3.28 -0.64
N PRO A 106 13.63 -3.86 -1.81
CA PRO A 106 14.69 -4.85 -1.95
C PRO A 106 16.00 -4.35 -1.37
N LEU A 107 16.72 -5.18 -0.62
CA LEU A 107 18.02 -4.78 -0.06
C LEU A 107 19.01 -4.37 -1.15
N SER A 108 18.92 -4.96 -2.34
CA SER A 108 19.69 -4.59 -3.54
C SER A 108 19.38 -3.16 -4.02
N SER A 109 18.18 -2.65 -3.77
CA SER A 109 17.79 -1.26 -4.08
C SER A 109 18.28 -0.26 -3.02
N LEU A 110 18.52 -0.69 -1.79
CA LEU A 110 18.86 0.16 -0.66
C LEU A 110 20.36 0.42 -0.53
N THR A 111 20.97 0.93 -1.60
CA THR A 111 22.39 1.28 -1.69
C THR A 111 22.56 2.77 -1.97
N GLY A 112 23.75 3.32 -1.67
CA GLY A 112 24.04 4.74 -1.83
C GLY A 112 23.04 5.61 -1.04
N ARG A 113 22.51 6.66 -1.69
CA ARG A 113 21.54 7.58 -1.07
C ARG A 113 20.23 6.92 -0.60
N LEU A 114 19.85 5.76 -1.14
CA LEU A 114 18.65 5.04 -0.75
C LEU A 114 18.80 4.25 0.54
N THR A 115 20.00 4.12 1.08
CA THR A 115 20.25 3.47 2.38
C THR A 115 19.43 4.13 3.50
N ARG A 116 19.17 5.43 3.43
CA ARG A 116 18.33 6.17 4.36
C ARG A 116 16.89 5.64 4.46
N LEU A 117 16.40 4.96 3.42
CA LEU A 117 15.06 4.37 3.42
C LEU A 117 14.94 3.12 4.30
N ARG A 118 16.04 2.61 4.84
CA ARG A 118 16.03 1.51 5.83
C ARG A 118 15.44 1.94 7.17
N LYS A 119 15.52 3.25 7.49
CA LYS A 119 15.02 3.83 8.74
C LYS A 119 14.16 5.05 8.41
N LEU A 120 12.90 4.78 8.05
CA LEU A 120 11.98 5.85 7.65
C LEU A 120 11.25 6.47 8.84
N ASP A 121 11.24 5.80 9.98
CA ASP A 121 10.44 6.18 11.15
C ASP A 121 8.98 6.47 10.72
N GLU A 122 8.32 7.47 11.27
CA GLU A 122 6.95 7.86 10.89
C GLU A 122 6.87 8.74 9.62
N ARG A 123 8.00 8.95 8.94
CA ARG A 123 8.00 9.73 7.70
C ARG A 123 7.27 8.98 6.59
N PRO A 124 6.36 9.64 5.85
CA PRO A 124 5.66 9.02 4.73
C PRO A 124 6.64 8.70 3.60
N LEU A 125 6.74 7.43 3.21
CA LEU A 125 7.58 7.02 2.08
C LEU A 125 7.18 7.74 0.78
N GLY A 126 5.87 7.91 0.54
CA GLY A 126 5.37 8.59 -0.66
C GLY A 126 5.94 10.00 -0.82
N ALA A 127 6.02 10.77 0.26
CA ALA A 127 6.60 12.12 0.19
C ALA A 127 8.07 12.10 -0.25
N LEU A 128 8.85 11.12 0.23
CA LEU A 128 10.26 10.96 -0.16
C LEU A 128 10.43 10.50 -1.60
N LEU A 129 9.55 9.59 -2.07
CA LEU A 129 9.59 9.12 -3.45
C LEU A 129 9.30 10.27 -4.43
N PHE A 130 8.23 11.02 -4.19
CA PHE A 130 7.82 12.10 -5.09
C PHE A 130 8.73 13.35 -5.02
N ALA A 131 9.54 13.50 -3.98
CA ALA A 131 10.56 14.54 -3.90
C ALA A 131 11.84 14.21 -4.69
N ASP A 132 12.04 12.97 -5.13
CA ASP A 132 13.24 12.57 -5.86
C ASP A 132 13.05 12.80 -7.36
N PRO A 133 13.87 13.65 -8.03
CA PRO A 133 13.71 13.99 -9.44
C PRO A 133 13.94 12.79 -10.38
N SER A 134 14.64 11.74 -9.94
CA SER A 134 14.83 10.52 -10.72
C SER A 134 13.67 9.54 -10.61
N MET A 135 12.64 9.88 -9.82
CA MET A 135 11.52 8.98 -9.58
C MET A 135 10.71 8.73 -10.86
N ARG A 136 10.53 7.47 -11.17
CA ARG A 136 9.60 7.00 -12.19
C ARG A 136 8.60 6.03 -11.57
N ARG A 137 7.32 6.20 -11.90
CA ARG A 137 6.27 5.27 -11.47
C ARG A 137 5.94 4.29 -12.58
N GLY A 138 6.02 3.02 -12.30
CA GLY A 138 5.67 1.92 -13.19
C GLY A 138 4.16 1.76 -13.42
N LYS A 139 3.78 0.56 -13.82
CA LYS A 139 2.37 0.22 -14.06
C LYS A 139 1.58 0.30 -12.76
N LEU A 140 0.36 0.79 -12.89
CA LEU A 140 -0.62 0.80 -11.81
C LEU A 140 -1.43 -0.49 -11.87
N GLU A 141 -1.48 -1.21 -10.76
CA GLU A 141 -2.35 -2.37 -10.58
C GLU A 141 -3.39 -2.08 -9.50
N LEU A 142 -4.58 -2.62 -9.69
CA LEU A 142 -5.70 -2.52 -8.76
C LEU A 142 -6.10 -3.91 -8.26
N ALA A 143 -6.68 -3.95 -7.07
CA ALA A 143 -7.30 -5.13 -6.51
C ALA A 143 -8.58 -4.78 -5.75
N SER A 144 -9.57 -5.66 -5.87
CA SER A 144 -10.66 -5.74 -4.89
C SER A 144 -10.25 -6.81 -3.87
N VAL A 145 -9.83 -6.34 -2.70
CA VAL A 145 -9.27 -7.18 -1.64
C VAL A 145 -10.42 -7.73 -0.80
N GLN A 146 -10.53 -9.06 -0.77
CA GLN A 146 -11.47 -9.75 0.13
C GLN A 146 -10.78 -9.97 1.48
N PRO A 147 -11.19 -9.28 2.56
CA PRO A 147 -10.48 -9.36 3.84
C PRO A 147 -10.45 -10.76 4.44
N SER A 148 -11.50 -11.55 4.23
CA SER A 148 -11.58 -12.95 4.67
C SER A 148 -10.60 -13.89 3.96
N LYS A 149 -10.03 -13.47 2.82
CA LYS A 149 -9.13 -14.31 1.98
C LYS A 149 -7.69 -13.83 1.96
N VAL A 150 -7.43 -12.61 2.40
CA VAL A 150 -6.12 -11.96 2.33
C VAL A 150 -5.60 -11.67 3.74
N ALA A 151 -4.31 -11.93 3.94
CA ALA A 151 -3.65 -11.56 5.20
C ALA A 151 -3.55 -10.05 5.33
N LEU A 152 -4.44 -9.48 6.11
CA LEU A 152 -4.32 -8.12 6.62
C LEU A 152 -3.84 -8.17 8.07
N PRO A 153 -3.10 -7.16 8.55
CA PRO A 153 -2.74 -7.07 9.96
C PRO A 153 -3.97 -7.11 10.87
N GLN A 154 -3.87 -7.87 11.96
CA GLN A 154 -5.00 -8.03 12.91
C GLN A 154 -5.42 -6.71 13.55
N GLU A 155 -4.50 -5.78 13.69
CA GLU A 155 -4.73 -4.43 14.24
C GLU A 155 -5.71 -3.60 13.43
N LEU A 156 -5.94 -3.96 12.16
CA LEU A 156 -6.93 -3.30 11.30
C LEU A 156 -8.37 -3.70 11.62
N GLY A 157 -8.55 -4.80 12.39
CA GLY A 157 -9.86 -5.38 12.67
C GLY A 157 -10.37 -6.28 11.56
N ILE A 158 -11.65 -6.62 11.65
CA ILE A 158 -12.36 -7.49 10.70
C ILE A 158 -13.21 -6.61 9.79
N PHE A 159 -13.17 -6.91 8.50
CA PHE A 159 -14.00 -6.23 7.50
C PHE A 159 -14.83 -7.25 6.73
N ASP A 160 -16.10 -6.97 6.55
CA ASP A 160 -17.04 -7.84 5.85
C ASP A 160 -17.19 -7.49 4.37
N THR A 161 -16.75 -6.30 3.99
CA THR A 161 -16.86 -5.81 2.61
C THR A 161 -15.50 -5.80 1.90
N PRO A 162 -15.49 -6.00 0.57
CA PRO A 162 -14.28 -5.87 -0.23
C PRO A 162 -13.67 -4.47 -0.12
N LEU A 163 -12.35 -4.42 0.02
CA LEU A 163 -11.58 -3.18 0.09
C LEU A 163 -10.90 -2.92 -1.25
N TRP A 164 -10.89 -1.66 -1.66
CA TRP A 164 -10.12 -1.28 -2.83
C TRP A 164 -8.65 -1.07 -2.51
N GLY A 165 -7.79 -1.65 -3.35
CA GLY A 165 -6.36 -1.46 -3.26
C GLY A 165 -5.75 -1.05 -4.59
N ARG A 166 -4.62 -0.37 -4.51
CA ARG A 166 -3.75 -0.07 -5.65
C ARG A 166 -2.30 -0.35 -5.30
N ARG A 167 -1.50 -0.71 -6.28
CA ARG A 167 -0.04 -0.81 -6.12
C ARG A 167 0.72 -0.37 -7.36
N SER A 168 1.94 0.07 -7.16
CA SER A 168 2.88 0.38 -8.24
C SER A 168 4.31 0.11 -7.81
N VAL A 169 5.14 -0.27 -8.77
CA VAL A 169 6.59 -0.21 -8.60
C VAL A 169 7.03 1.23 -8.87
N PHE A 170 7.82 1.76 -7.97
CA PHE A 170 8.53 3.02 -8.14
C PHE A 170 10.00 2.74 -8.39
N TYR A 171 10.61 3.53 -9.22
CA TYR A 171 12.04 3.43 -9.53
C TYR A 171 12.72 4.73 -9.10
N ILE A 172 13.74 4.64 -8.27
CA ILE A 172 14.62 5.74 -7.90
C ILE A 172 16.02 5.41 -8.39
N ALA A 173 16.57 6.19 -9.32
CA ALA A 173 17.82 5.87 -9.97
C ALA A 173 17.85 4.41 -10.48
N ASP A 174 16.76 4.00 -11.17
CA ASP A 174 16.49 2.67 -11.72
C ASP A 174 16.35 1.52 -10.70
N LYS A 175 16.38 1.80 -9.40
CA LYS A 175 16.22 0.80 -8.35
C LYS A 175 14.74 0.66 -7.96
N PRO A 176 14.17 -0.56 -8.07
CA PRO A 176 12.75 -0.79 -7.84
C PRO A 176 12.39 -0.80 -6.35
N LEU A 177 11.23 -0.26 -6.04
CA LEU A 177 10.55 -0.29 -4.75
C LEU A 177 9.06 -0.51 -5.02
N LEU A 178 8.39 -1.32 -4.23
CA LEU A 178 6.94 -1.54 -4.37
C LEU A 178 6.19 -0.84 -3.25
N VAL A 179 5.09 -0.18 -3.61
CA VAL A 179 4.13 0.36 -2.65
C VAL A 179 2.75 -0.15 -3.00
N SER A 180 2.10 -0.77 -2.02
CA SER A 180 0.71 -1.26 -2.07
C SER A 180 -0.10 -0.50 -1.03
N GLU A 181 -1.26 0.00 -1.43
CA GLU A 181 -2.14 0.85 -0.63
C GLU A 181 -3.56 0.27 -0.68
N ILE A 182 -4.16 0.00 0.48
CA ILE A 182 -5.52 -0.52 0.62
C ILE A 182 -6.33 0.51 1.39
N PHE A 183 -7.40 0.99 0.80
CA PHE A 183 -8.31 1.95 1.43
C PHE A 183 -9.21 1.23 2.43
N LEU A 184 -9.26 1.76 3.64
CA LEU A 184 -10.04 1.22 4.74
C LEU A 184 -11.47 1.77 4.73
N PRO A 185 -12.45 1.11 5.37
CA PRO A 185 -13.86 1.51 5.31
C PRO A 185 -14.16 2.90 5.88
N THR A 186 -13.31 3.37 6.80
CA THR A 186 -13.42 4.72 7.38
C THR A 186 -13.03 5.83 6.41
N PHE A 187 -12.37 5.49 5.29
CA PHE A 187 -12.08 6.43 4.22
C PHE A 187 -13.28 6.56 3.28
N SER A 188 -13.83 7.77 3.17
CA SER A 188 -14.89 8.09 2.20
C SER A 188 -14.30 8.82 0.98
N PRO A 189 -14.32 8.19 -0.21
CA PRO A 189 -13.78 8.83 -1.41
C PRO A 189 -14.56 10.07 -1.87
N VAL A 190 -15.81 10.20 -1.46
CA VAL A 190 -16.69 11.34 -1.83
C VAL A 190 -16.35 12.56 -0.99
N ASN A 191 -16.17 12.38 0.33
CA ASN A 191 -15.91 13.48 1.26
C ASN A 191 -14.47 13.98 1.21
N ALA A 192 -13.58 13.23 0.57
CA ALA A 192 -12.16 13.53 0.48
C ALA A 192 -11.76 14.06 -0.91
N ALA A 193 -12.71 14.36 -1.79
CA ALA A 193 -12.43 15.06 -3.03
C ALA A 193 -12.04 16.52 -2.70
N PRO A 194 -10.95 17.07 -3.24
CA PRO A 194 -10.69 18.49 -3.13
C PRO A 194 -11.90 19.23 -3.74
N ASN A 195 -12.39 20.26 -3.07
CA ASN A 195 -13.34 21.19 -3.64
C ASN A 195 -12.73 21.69 -4.97
N ASP A 196 -13.34 21.33 -6.08
CA ASP A 196 -13.08 21.99 -7.36
C ASP A 196 -13.47 23.45 -7.15
N LEU A 197 -12.46 24.28 -6.85
CA LEU A 197 -12.57 25.73 -6.98
C LEU A 197 -12.54 26.08 -8.48
N SER A 198 -13.46 25.51 -9.25
CA SER A 198 -13.88 26.03 -10.54
C SER A 198 -15.08 26.94 -10.31
N GLY A 199 -14.80 28.09 -9.73
CA GLY A 199 -15.73 29.18 -9.50
C GLY A 199 -15.22 30.45 -10.20
N HIS A 200 -15.78 30.70 -11.38
CA HIS A 200 -16.07 32.00 -11.92
C HIS A 200 -14.93 33.03 -12.16
N HIS A 201 -14.55 33.28 -13.32
CA HIS A 201 -14.87 34.41 -14.26
C HIS A 201 -13.94 34.32 -15.45
#